data_c1b596a1cb9e8b614c40c5bb0b0a9dbd
#
_entry.id   c1b596a1cb9e8b614c40c5bb0b0a9dbd
#
_cell.length_a   1.000
_cell.length_b   1.000
_cell.length_c   1.000
_cell.angle_alpha   90.00
_cell.angle_beta   90.00
_cell.angle_gamma   90.00
#
_symmetry.space_group_name_H-M   'P 1'
#
loop_
_entity.id
_entity.type
_entity.pdbx_description
1 polymer ?
#
loop_
_entity_poly.entity_id
_entity_poly.type
_entity_poly.pdbx_seq_one_letter_code
_entity_poly.pdbx_strand_id
1 'polypeptide(L)'
;MKKRGTFNLFTLSILLVFLTHISLAQPGVVTINADTQINDLLLIKKNLESENKMDGGFTIQLFYGNSEMANATLKKYKNAYGNWPASIEYETPNYKVWVGNFATRIQADRVLIEIKRGFSGAFVLKKK
;
A
#
# COMPACT_ATOMS: atom_id res chain seq x y z
N MET A 1 21.39 70.48 15.59
CA MET A 1 22.01 69.13 15.69
C MET A 1 21.20 68.26 16.67
N LYS A 2 20.15 67.56 16.22
CA LYS A 2 19.47 66.56 17.09
C LYS A 2 18.53 65.65 16.28
N LYS A 3 19.03 64.93 15.23
CA LYS A 3 18.23 63.99 14.42
C LYS A 3 18.79 62.54 14.46
N ARG A 4 19.86 62.28 15.22
CA ARG A 4 20.48 60.92 15.26
C ARG A 4 19.79 59.96 16.25
N GLY A 5 19.11 60.48 17.25
CA GLY A 5 18.49 59.65 18.29
C GLY A 5 17.19 58.97 17.85
N THR A 6 16.35 59.66 17.08
CA THR A 6 15.07 59.15 16.64
C THR A 6 15.21 58.08 15.57
N PHE A 7 16.22 58.16 14.71
CA PHE A 7 16.49 57.15 13.67
C PHE A 7 16.94 55.81 14.31
N ASN A 8 17.80 55.87 15.36
CA ASN A 8 18.22 54.69 16.06
C ASN A 8 17.09 54.00 16.84
N LEU A 9 16.15 54.78 17.43
CA LEU A 9 14.98 54.21 18.10
C LEU A 9 14.05 53.50 17.12
N PHE A 10 13.87 54.09 15.94
CA PHE A 10 12.98 53.52 14.91
C PHE A 10 13.55 52.21 14.30
N THR A 11 14.86 52.17 14.05
CA THR A 11 15.55 50.96 13.59
C THR A 11 15.57 49.86 14.65
N LEU A 12 15.73 50.21 15.92
CA LEU A 12 15.66 49.26 17.03
C LEU A 12 14.25 48.67 17.19
N SER A 13 13.20 49.50 17.03
CA SER A 13 11.80 49.05 17.05
C SER A 13 11.46 48.08 15.94
N ILE A 14 11.94 48.33 14.70
CA ILE A 14 11.74 47.43 13.57
C ILE A 14 12.47 46.09 13.80
N LEU A 15 13.68 46.12 14.35
CA LEU A 15 14.44 44.91 14.66
C LEU A 15 13.73 44.05 15.72
N LEU A 16 13.10 44.69 16.71
CA LEU A 16 12.37 43.99 17.78
C LEU A 16 11.11 43.28 17.25
N VAL A 17 10.43 43.86 16.26
CA VAL A 17 9.25 43.25 15.62
C VAL A 17 9.63 42.01 14.80
N PHE A 18 10.82 41.98 14.19
CA PHE A 18 11.28 40.84 13.40
C PHE A 18 11.66 39.61 14.26
N LEU A 19 12.00 39.83 15.56
CA LEU A 19 12.35 38.73 16.46
C LEU A 19 11.16 37.95 17.02
N THR A 20 9.93 38.43 16.84
CA THR A 20 8.72 37.78 17.39
C THR A 20 8.13 36.64 16.51
N HIS A 21 8.71 36.37 15.36
CA HIS A 21 8.17 35.36 14.41
C HIS A 21 8.89 34.01 14.45
N ILE A 22 9.63 33.69 15.52
CA ILE A 22 10.15 32.32 15.68
C ILE A 22 9.02 31.46 16.23
N SER A 23 8.13 31.04 15.32
CA SER A 23 7.19 29.96 15.60
C SER A 23 7.98 28.65 15.64
N LEU A 24 8.26 28.17 16.84
CA LEU A 24 8.73 26.80 17.04
C LEU A 24 7.57 25.87 16.68
N ALA A 25 7.60 25.36 15.47
CA ALA A 25 6.73 24.25 15.09
C ALA A 25 7.11 23.05 15.96
N GLN A 26 6.31 22.76 16.98
CA GLN A 26 6.48 21.55 17.78
C GLN A 26 6.15 20.36 16.89
N PRO A 27 7.06 19.38 16.73
CA PRO A 27 6.71 18.14 16.08
C PRO A 27 5.63 17.47 16.94
N GLY A 28 4.42 17.38 16.40
CA GLY A 28 3.32 16.66 17.03
C GLY A 28 3.67 15.17 17.03
N VAL A 29 4.10 14.65 18.17
CA VAL A 29 4.24 13.21 18.36
C VAL A 29 2.84 12.66 18.57
N VAL A 30 2.28 12.02 17.53
CA VAL A 30 1.05 11.25 17.66
C VAL A 30 1.41 9.92 18.33
N THR A 31 1.20 9.84 19.64
CA THR A 31 1.30 8.58 20.37
C THR A 31 -0.04 7.87 20.24
N ILE A 32 -0.11 6.87 19.35
CA ILE A 32 -1.28 5.99 19.25
C ILE A 32 -1.13 4.95 20.37
N ASN A 33 -1.80 5.16 21.50
CA ASN A 33 -1.99 4.13 22.52
C ASN A 33 -3.05 3.15 22.00
N ALA A 34 -2.63 2.25 21.11
CA ALA A 34 -3.47 1.12 20.73
C ALA A 34 -3.50 0.12 21.89
N ASP A 35 -4.69 -0.33 22.26
CA ASP A 35 -4.86 -1.42 23.21
C ASP A 35 -4.03 -2.63 22.73
N THR A 36 -3.41 -3.35 23.67
CA THR A 36 -2.58 -4.53 23.38
C THR A 36 -3.34 -5.53 22.51
N GLN A 37 -4.64 -5.66 22.71
CA GLN A 37 -5.53 -6.52 21.89
C GLN A 37 -5.59 -6.11 20.42
N ILE A 38 -5.48 -4.81 20.11
CA ILE A 38 -5.49 -4.32 18.72
C ILE A 38 -4.20 -4.75 18.02
N ASN A 39 -3.06 -4.71 18.70
CA ASN A 39 -1.79 -5.16 18.14
C ASN A 39 -1.80 -6.67 17.87
N ASP A 40 -2.37 -7.47 18.77
CA ASP A 40 -2.52 -8.91 18.60
C ASP A 40 -3.45 -9.23 17.41
N LEU A 41 -4.56 -8.53 17.27
CA LEU A 41 -5.46 -8.67 16.12
C LEU A 41 -4.79 -8.30 14.79
N LEU A 42 -3.96 -7.26 14.78
CA LEU A 42 -3.20 -6.87 13.59
C LEU A 42 -2.16 -7.94 13.20
N LEU A 43 -1.50 -8.56 14.18
CA LEU A 43 -0.57 -9.67 13.95
C LEU A 43 -1.29 -10.91 13.41
N ILE A 44 -2.43 -11.29 14.02
CA ILE A 44 -3.26 -12.39 13.55
C ILE A 44 -3.74 -12.13 12.13
N LYS A 45 -4.26 -10.94 11.85
CA LYS A 45 -4.68 -10.53 10.50
C LYS A 45 -3.54 -10.65 9.50
N LYS A 46 -2.34 -10.13 9.82
CA LYS A 46 -1.16 -10.20 8.97
C LYS A 46 -0.74 -11.65 8.68
N ASN A 47 -0.81 -12.51 9.69
CA ASN A 47 -0.48 -13.94 9.53
C ASN A 47 -1.52 -14.64 8.65
N LEU A 48 -2.82 -14.40 8.84
CA LEU A 48 -3.89 -14.96 8.01
C LEU A 48 -3.80 -14.47 6.56
N GLU A 49 -3.43 -13.21 6.34
CA GLU A 49 -3.17 -12.66 5.00
C GLU A 49 -1.99 -13.34 4.32
N SER A 50 -0.89 -13.59 5.07
CA SER A 50 0.31 -14.26 4.54
C SER A 50 0.08 -15.73 4.22
N GLU A 51 -0.81 -16.40 4.96
CA GLU A 51 -1.19 -17.80 4.76
C GLU A 51 -2.35 -17.99 3.76
N ASN A 52 -2.82 -16.92 3.09
CA ASN A 52 -3.98 -16.95 2.19
C ASN A 52 -5.29 -17.50 2.82
N LYS A 53 -5.41 -17.42 4.14
CA LYS A 53 -6.57 -17.95 4.90
C LYS A 53 -7.70 -16.95 5.11
N MET A 54 -7.58 -15.72 4.60
CA MET A 54 -8.69 -14.74 4.69
C MET A 54 -9.65 -14.94 3.52
N ASP A 55 -10.83 -15.44 3.82
CA ASP A 55 -11.94 -15.47 2.88
C ASP A 55 -12.42 -14.06 2.53
N GLY A 56 -12.76 -13.85 1.25
CA GLY A 56 -13.37 -12.59 0.80
C GLY A 56 -12.41 -11.48 0.39
N GLY A 57 -11.10 -11.73 0.24
CA GLY A 57 -10.13 -10.77 -0.31
C GLY A 57 -10.22 -10.60 -1.84
N PHE A 58 -9.26 -9.86 -2.37
CA PHE A 58 -9.11 -9.69 -3.82
C PHE A 58 -7.96 -10.54 -4.33
N THR A 59 -8.10 -11.07 -5.55
CA THR A 59 -7.04 -11.81 -6.25
C THR A 59 -6.95 -11.33 -7.69
N ILE A 60 -5.84 -11.62 -8.34
CA ILE A 60 -5.65 -11.33 -9.77
C ILE A 60 -5.76 -12.62 -10.54
N GLN A 61 -6.71 -12.70 -11.47
CA GLN A 61 -6.83 -13.83 -12.37
C GLN A 61 -5.97 -13.59 -13.61
N LEU A 62 -5.06 -14.54 -13.88
CA LEU A 62 -4.17 -14.51 -15.05
C LEU A 62 -4.73 -15.28 -16.23
N PHE A 63 -5.45 -16.37 -15.94
CA PHE A 63 -5.92 -17.31 -16.95
C PHE A 63 -7.21 -17.99 -16.50
N TYR A 64 -8.00 -18.39 -17.49
CA TYR A 64 -9.18 -19.25 -17.36
C TYR A 64 -9.26 -20.16 -18.56
N GLY A 65 -9.36 -21.48 -18.35
CA GLY A 65 -9.45 -22.46 -19.44
C GLY A 65 -8.98 -23.86 -19.04
N ASN A 66 -8.32 -24.56 -19.95
CA ASN A 66 -7.88 -25.94 -19.74
C ASN A 66 -6.68 -26.05 -18.78
N SER A 67 -6.47 -27.26 -18.26
CA SER A 67 -5.42 -27.57 -17.27
C SER A 67 -4.02 -27.33 -17.80
N GLU A 68 -3.74 -27.69 -19.05
CA GLU A 68 -2.41 -27.58 -19.65
C GLU A 68 -1.96 -26.13 -19.71
N MET A 69 -2.80 -25.25 -20.25
CA MET A 69 -2.52 -23.81 -20.34
C MET A 69 -2.47 -23.13 -18.96
N ALA A 70 -3.28 -23.60 -18.00
CA ALA A 70 -3.21 -23.11 -16.62
C ALA A 70 -1.85 -23.41 -15.99
N ASN A 71 -1.34 -24.63 -16.13
CA ASN A 71 0.00 -25.01 -15.65
C ASN A 71 1.11 -24.23 -16.35
N ALA A 72 1.04 -24.06 -17.68
CA ALA A 72 2.00 -23.25 -18.43
C ALA A 72 2.00 -21.79 -17.96
N THR A 73 0.82 -21.20 -17.74
CA THR A 73 0.64 -19.84 -17.24
C THR A 73 1.22 -19.67 -15.84
N LEU A 74 0.95 -20.63 -14.93
CA LEU A 74 1.50 -20.61 -13.58
C LEU A 74 3.03 -20.68 -13.58
N LYS A 75 3.60 -21.57 -14.42
CA LYS A 75 5.06 -21.70 -14.57
C LYS A 75 5.68 -20.40 -15.10
N LYS A 76 5.07 -19.81 -16.14
CA LYS A 76 5.51 -18.53 -16.72
C LYS A 76 5.47 -17.42 -15.64
N TYR A 77 4.41 -17.36 -14.85
CA TYR A 77 4.28 -16.37 -13.77
C TYR A 77 5.38 -16.55 -12.70
N LYS A 78 5.59 -17.77 -12.22
CA LYS A 78 6.61 -18.05 -11.19
C LYS A 78 8.02 -17.70 -11.66
N ASN A 79 8.33 -17.89 -12.93
CA ASN A 79 9.64 -17.58 -13.48
C ASN A 79 9.86 -16.08 -13.70
N ALA A 80 8.81 -15.33 -14.06
CA ALA A 80 8.95 -13.92 -14.44
C ALA A 80 8.68 -12.94 -13.29
N TYR A 81 7.80 -13.31 -12.37
CA TYR A 81 7.32 -12.42 -11.30
C TYR A 81 7.53 -13.02 -9.91
N GLY A 82 6.89 -14.13 -9.56
CA GLY A 82 7.11 -14.91 -8.34
C GLY A 82 6.92 -14.21 -6.99
N ASN A 83 6.71 -12.90 -6.97
CA ASN A 83 6.68 -12.08 -5.74
C ASN A 83 5.45 -12.32 -4.89
N TRP A 84 4.37 -12.79 -5.50
CA TRP A 84 3.11 -13.08 -4.81
C TRP A 84 2.75 -14.55 -5.00
N PRO A 85 2.14 -15.19 -3.99
CA PRO A 85 1.71 -16.57 -4.09
C PRO A 85 0.71 -16.74 -5.24
N ALA A 86 0.82 -17.85 -5.96
CA ALA A 86 -0.07 -18.15 -7.07
C ALA A 86 -0.54 -19.60 -7.00
N SER A 87 -1.81 -19.82 -7.27
CA SER A 87 -2.48 -21.13 -7.28
C SER A 87 -3.25 -21.38 -8.54
N ILE A 88 -3.51 -22.67 -8.80
CA ILE A 88 -4.50 -23.10 -9.79
C ILE A 88 -5.75 -23.52 -9.02
N GLU A 89 -6.87 -22.89 -9.36
CA GLU A 89 -8.19 -23.22 -8.82
C GLU A 89 -9.01 -23.94 -9.89
N TYR A 90 -9.63 -25.06 -9.50
CA TYR A 90 -10.52 -25.79 -10.40
C TYR A 90 -11.97 -25.34 -10.19
N GLU A 91 -12.59 -24.87 -11.24
CA GLU A 91 -14.01 -24.55 -11.28
C GLU A 91 -14.62 -25.18 -12.52
N THR A 92 -15.32 -26.29 -12.30
CA THR A 92 -15.87 -27.14 -13.36
C THR A 92 -16.50 -26.34 -14.51
N PRO A 93 -16.09 -26.59 -15.78
CA PRO A 93 -15.08 -27.57 -16.24
C PRO A 93 -13.67 -26.98 -16.40
N ASN A 94 -13.42 -25.75 -15.95
CA ASN A 94 -12.21 -24.99 -16.27
C ASN A 94 -11.29 -24.81 -15.06
N TYR A 95 -10.07 -24.43 -15.36
CA TYR A 95 -9.02 -24.08 -14.41
C TYR A 95 -8.75 -22.58 -14.45
N LYS A 96 -8.53 -21.98 -13.29
CA LYS A 96 -8.16 -20.57 -13.11
C LYS A 96 -6.78 -20.47 -12.53
N VAL A 97 -5.99 -19.52 -12.98
CA VAL A 97 -4.72 -19.17 -12.32
C VAL A 97 -4.92 -17.86 -11.56
N TRP A 98 -4.81 -17.94 -10.25
CA TRP A 98 -4.97 -16.81 -9.34
C TRP A 98 -3.63 -16.42 -8.72
N VAL A 99 -3.44 -15.12 -8.54
CA VAL A 99 -2.24 -14.53 -7.95
C VAL A 99 -2.61 -13.60 -6.81
N GLY A 100 -1.93 -13.79 -5.70
CA GLY A 100 -2.07 -12.98 -4.51
C GLY A 100 -3.38 -13.20 -3.75
N ASN A 101 -3.40 -12.70 -2.53
CA ASN A 101 -4.58 -12.56 -1.70
C ASN A 101 -4.50 -11.19 -1.04
N PHE A 102 -5.20 -10.21 -1.62
CA PHE A 102 -5.10 -8.82 -1.23
C PHE A 102 -6.30 -8.43 -0.38
N ALA A 103 -6.07 -7.78 0.75
CA ALA A 103 -7.15 -7.34 1.63
C ALA A 103 -8.02 -6.24 0.97
N THR A 104 -7.41 -5.42 0.10
CA THR A 104 -8.12 -4.33 -0.56
C THR A 104 -7.95 -4.38 -2.08
N ARG A 105 -8.96 -3.86 -2.80
CA ARG A 105 -8.90 -3.72 -4.25
C ARG A 105 -7.73 -2.85 -4.71
N ILE A 106 -7.44 -1.78 -3.98
CA ILE A 106 -6.35 -0.85 -4.31
C ILE A 106 -4.99 -1.56 -4.30
N GLN A 107 -4.75 -2.46 -3.33
CA GLN A 107 -3.54 -3.28 -3.28
C GLN A 107 -3.45 -4.18 -4.51
N ALA A 108 -4.54 -4.87 -4.86
CA ALA A 108 -4.60 -5.73 -6.03
C ALA A 108 -4.39 -4.95 -7.34
N ASP A 109 -5.00 -3.78 -7.48
CA ASP A 109 -4.87 -2.93 -8.68
C ASP A 109 -3.43 -2.43 -8.88
N ARG A 110 -2.69 -2.11 -7.81
CA ARG A 110 -1.26 -1.74 -7.89
C ARG A 110 -0.43 -2.88 -8.46
N VAL A 111 -0.62 -4.07 -7.94
CA VAL A 111 0.09 -5.28 -8.39
C VAL A 111 -0.33 -5.66 -9.81
N LEU A 112 -1.60 -5.47 -10.17
CA LEU A 112 -2.11 -5.72 -11.51
C LEU A 112 -1.37 -4.89 -12.58
N ILE A 113 -1.02 -3.64 -12.29
CA ILE A 113 -0.27 -2.77 -13.23
C ILE A 113 1.06 -3.43 -13.62
N GLU A 114 1.74 -4.03 -12.65
CA GLU A 114 3.01 -4.73 -12.89
C GLU A 114 2.78 -6.02 -13.68
N ILE A 115 1.83 -6.83 -13.27
CA ILE A 115 1.52 -8.14 -13.88
C ILE A 115 1.02 -7.98 -15.33
N LYS A 116 0.28 -6.94 -15.64
CA LYS A 116 -0.24 -6.68 -17.00
C LYS A 116 0.84 -6.54 -18.07
N ARG A 117 2.07 -6.22 -17.69
CA ARG A 117 3.19 -6.18 -18.64
C ARG A 117 3.48 -7.53 -19.30
N GLY A 118 3.25 -8.63 -18.60
CA GLY A 118 3.45 -10.00 -19.12
C GLY A 118 2.16 -10.78 -19.35
N PHE A 119 1.06 -10.33 -18.74
CA PHE A 119 -0.26 -10.96 -18.77
C PHE A 119 -1.34 -9.90 -19.04
N SER A 120 -1.45 -9.45 -20.29
CA SER A 120 -2.35 -8.34 -20.69
C SER A 120 -3.82 -8.59 -20.35
N GLY A 121 -4.26 -9.84 -20.37
CA GLY A 121 -5.61 -10.28 -20.02
C GLY A 121 -5.90 -10.40 -18.53
N ALA A 122 -4.91 -10.10 -17.64
CA ALA A 122 -5.10 -10.21 -16.21
C ALA A 122 -6.08 -9.15 -15.67
N PHE A 123 -6.87 -9.52 -14.67
CA PHE A 123 -7.81 -8.62 -14.00
C PHE A 123 -8.00 -8.98 -12.52
N VAL A 124 -8.42 -8.00 -11.72
CA VAL A 124 -8.75 -8.19 -10.30
C VAL A 124 -10.17 -8.72 -10.17
N LEU A 125 -10.33 -9.72 -9.31
CA LEU A 125 -11.63 -10.20 -8.87
C LEU A 125 -11.70 -10.28 -7.34
N LYS A 126 -12.91 -10.20 -6.80
CA LYS A 126 -13.19 -10.45 -5.39
C LYS A 126 -13.43 -11.94 -5.21
N LYS A 127 -12.72 -12.56 -4.26
CA LYS A 127 -13.00 -13.94 -3.85
C LYS A 127 -14.36 -13.98 -3.14
N LYS A 128 -15.13 -15.01 -3.40
CA LYS A 128 -16.39 -15.26 -2.70
C LYS A 128 -16.12 -15.98 -1.40
#